data_a2763dcf931ec0ee78080c4851374a9a
#
_entry.id   a2763dcf931ec0ee78080c4851374a9a
#
_cell.length_a   1.000
_cell.length_b   1.000
_cell.length_c   1.000
_cell.angle_alpha   90.00
_cell.angle_beta   90.00
_cell.angle_gamma   90.00
#
_symmetry.space_group_name_H-M   'P 1'
#
loop_
_entity.id
_entity.type
_entity.pdbx_description
1 polymer ?
#
loop_
_entity_poly.entity_id
_entity_poly.type
_entity_poly.pdbx_seq_one_letter_code
_entity_poly.pdbx_strand_id
1 'polypeptide(L)'
;VLGGLNLTIGILAALNHKNKTGQGEKVDVALVDAVVSAMQNINMIYLNEGRIPTRIGNRYESTYPYDSFRTSDGDVIIGAGNDKLYATLCEEMGMPELKNDPRFLTVSDRVKNHTALKEIIETWTSKSTIDEIADRLNKVGVPSTPINTIDRIVKDPQIAGARKMFPVIQQPGIGGVPTTNNALKFTNCPADPEEPAPTLGQDNDMIFSTYADLSSKEIEELRAKKII
;
A
#
# COMPACT_ATOMS: atom_id res chain seq x y z
N VAL A 1 -6.95 -8.67 2.07
CA VAL A 1 -7.12 -7.30 1.55
C VAL A 1 -7.53 -7.37 0.08
N LEU A 2 -6.73 -7.92 -0.86
CA LEU A 2 -7.03 -7.93 -2.29
C LEU A 2 -8.40 -8.53 -2.63
N GLY A 3 -8.75 -9.69 -2.05
CA GLY A 3 -10.07 -10.30 -2.25
C GLY A 3 -11.22 -9.40 -1.79
N GLY A 4 -11.08 -8.75 -0.62
CA GLY A 4 -12.09 -7.80 -0.14
C GLY A 4 -12.25 -6.57 -1.05
N LEU A 5 -11.15 -6.01 -1.55
CA LEU A 5 -11.19 -4.89 -2.51
C LEU A 5 -11.89 -5.31 -3.82
N ASN A 6 -11.53 -6.48 -4.38
CA ASN A 6 -12.18 -6.98 -5.59
C ASN A 6 -13.68 -7.24 -5.37
N LEU A 7 -14.06 -7.82 -4.22
CA LEU A 7 -15.46 -8.04 -3.87
C LEU A 7 -16.23 -6.72 -3.76
N THR A 8 -15.67 -5.72 -3.10
CA THR A 8 -16.28 -4.38 -2.97
C THR A 8 -16.49 -3.73 -4.34
N ILE A 9 -15.49 -3.79 -5.23
CA ILE A 9 -15.58 -3.27 -6.60
C ILE A 9 -16.69 -4.02 -7.36
N GLY A 10 -16.72 -5.36 -7.25
CA GLY A 10 -17.74 -6.20 -7.88
C GLY A 10 -19.16 -5.86 -7.41
N ILE A 11 -19.36 -5.71 -6.11
CA ILE A 11 -20.66 -5.31 -5.51
C ILE A 11 -21.10 -3.94 -6.03
N LEU A 12 -20.20 -2.94 -6.03
CA LEU A 12 -20.54 -1.60 -6.53
C LEU A 12 -20.88 -1.60 -8.02
N ALA A 13 -20.17 -2.41 -8.82
CA ALA A 13 -20.48 -2.59 -10.25
C ALA A 13 -21.84 -3.24 -10.44
N ALA A 14 -22.16 -4.31 -9.69
CA ALA A 14 -23.46 -4.99 -9.75
C ALA A 14 -24.62 -4.10 -9.29
N LEU A 15 -24.41 -3.28 -8.24
CA LEU A 15 -25.40 -2.29 -7.80
C LEU A 15 -25.66 -1.21 -8.87
N ASN A 16 -24.61 -0.72 -9.53
CA ASN A 16 -24.75 0.25 -10.63
C ASN A 16 -25.49 -0.39 -11.82
N HIS A 17 -25.21 -1.67 -12.15
CA HIS A 17 -25.94 -2.41 -13.17
C HIS A 17 -27.42 -2.55 -12.79
N LYS A 18 -27.72 -3.02 -11.56
CA LYS A 18 -29.07 -3.13 -11.04
C LYS A 18 -29.86 -1.80 -11.11
N ASN A 19 -29.22 -0.69 -10.74
CA ASN A 19 -29.86 0.62 -10.80
C ASN A 19 -30.23 1.06 -12.21
N LYS A 20 -29.47 0.62 -13.23
CA LYS A 20 -29.74 0.93 -14.64
C LYS A 20 -30.73 -0.01 -15.32
N THR A 21 -30.74 -1.29 -14.94
CA THR A 21 -31.46 -2.35 -15.66
C THR A 21 -32.60 -2.97 -14.84
N GLY A 22 -32.62 -2.78 -13.53
CA GLY A 22 -33.50 -3.48 -12.60
C GLY A 22 -33.06 -4.92 -12.28
N GLN A 23 -32.01 -5.44 -12.93
CA GLN A 23 -31.52 -6.81 -12.77
C GLN A 23 -30.32 -6.88 -11.83
N GLY A 24 -30.43 -7.74 -10.81
CA GLY A 24 -29.32 -8.05 -9.91
C GLY A 24 -28.41 -9.15 -10.47
N GLU A 25 -27.19 -9.23 -9.95
CA GLU A 25 -26.18 -10.24 -10.33
C GLU A 25 -25.63 -10.94 -9.08
N LYS A 26 -25.14 -12.18 -9.30
CA LYS A 26 -24.26 -12.86 -8.33
C LYS A 26 -22.82 -12.43 -8.59
N VAL A 27 -22.15 -11.93 -7.56
CA VAL A 27 -20.72 -11.60 -7.60
C VAL A 27 -19.94 -12.72 -6.92
N ASP A 28 -19.03 -13.36 -7.64
CA ASP A 28 -18.14 -14.40 -7.15
C ASP A 28 -16.69 -13.94 -7.23
N VAL A 29 -15.96 -14.03 -6.12
CA VAL A 29 -14.55 -13.60 -6.02
C VAL A 29 -13.75 -14.67 -5.29
N ALA A 30 -12.88 -15.37 -6.02
CA ALA A 30 -11.92 -16.27 -5.43
C ALA A 30 -10.68 -15.50 -4.94
N LEU A 31 -10.17 -15.83 -3.76
CA LEU A 31 -8.97 -15.18 -3.19
C LEU A 31 -7.74 -15.39 -4.05
N VAL A 32 -7.60 -16.59 -4.65
CA VAL A 32 -6.48 -16.92 -5.53
C VAL A 32 -6.52 -16.10 -6.81
N ASP A 33 -7.70 -15.93 -7.41
CA ASP A 33 -7.87 -15.14 -8.64
C ASP A 33 -7.51 -13.67 -8.41
N ALA A 34 -7.89 -13.12 -7.25
CA ALA A 34 -7.52 -11.77 -6.88
C ALA A 34 -5.99 -11.58 -6.75
N VAL A 35 -5.27 -12.58 -6.23
CA VAL A 35 -3.80 -12.55 -6.16
C VAL A 35 -3.18 -12.69 -7.55
N VAL A 36 -3.65 -13.66 -8.35
CA VAL A 36 -3.15 -13.88 -9.73
C VAL A 36 -3.35 -12.63 -10.58
N SER A 37 -4.51 -11.97 -10.47
CA SER A 37 -4.78 -10.71 -11.17
C SER A 37 -3.83 -9.58 -10.76
N ALA A 38 -3.44 -9.51 -9.48
CA ALA A 38 -2.53 -8.50 -8.97
C ALA A 38 -1.05 -8.73 -9.35
N MET A 39 -0.67 -9.94 -9.78
CA MET A 39 0.71 -10.27 -10.16
C MET A 39 1.15 -9.61 -11.48
N GLN A 40 0.22 -9.13 -12.31
CA GLN A 40 0.48 -8.34 -13.52
C GLN A 40 1.70 -8.82 -14.36
N ASN A 41 2.80 -8.05 -14.37
CA ASN A 41 3.98 -8.30 -15.20
C ASN A 41 4.64 -9.66 -14.95
N ILE A 42 4.59 -10.17 -13.72
CA ILE A 42 5.20 -11.46 -13.36
C ILE A 42 4.52 -12.60 -14.14
N ASN A 43 3.19 -12.59 -14.24
CA ASN A 43 2.45 -13.56 -15.06
C ASN A 43 2.84 -13.45 -16.55
N MET A 44 2.99 -12.21 -17.05
CA MET A 44 3.28 -11.95 -18.45
C MET A 44 4.67 -12.44 -18.86
N ILE A 45 5.64 -12.45 -17.97
CA ILE A 45 6.98 -13.00 -18.22
C ILE A 45 6.87 -14.49 -18.56
N TYR A 46 6.16 -15.27 -17.75
CA TYR A 46 5.98 -16.69 -18.03
C TYR A 46 5.12 -16.94 -19.25
N LEU A 47 3.99 -16.24 -19.38
CA LEU A 47 3.04 -16.43 -20.47
C LEU A 47 3.62 -16.10 -21.86
N ASN A 48 4.54 -15.13 -21.94
CA ASN A 48 5.10 -14.70 -23.24
C ASN A 48 6.50 -15.26 -23.50
N GLU A 49 7.30 -15.48 -22.45
CA GLU A 49 8.71 -15.88 -22.58
C GLU A 49 8.97 -17.34 -22.15
N GLY A 50 8.01 -17.99 -21.47
CA GLY A 50 8.18 -19.32 -20.87
C GLY A 50 9.18 -19.33 -19.69
N ARG A 51 9.69 -18.19 -19.28
CA ARG A 51 10.68 -18.05 -18.21
C ARG A 51 9.97 -17.97 -16.86
N ILE A 52 10.39 -18.79 -15.91
CA ILE A 52 9.87 -18.76 -14.54
C ILE A 52 10.56 -17.61 -13.78
N PRO A 53 9.80 -16.58 -13.32
CA PRO A 53 10.33 -15.50 -12.51
C PRO A 53 10.87 -16.01 -11.17
N THR A 54 11.98 -15.43 -10.71
CA THR A 54 12.61 -15.73 -9.44
C THR A 54 12.41 -14.58 -8.44
N ARG A 55 12.77 -14.82 -7.18
CA ARG A 55 12.77 -13.74 -6.17
C ARG A 55 13.96 -12.81 -6.41
N ILE A 56 13.67 -11.54 -6.61
CA ILE A 56 14.68 -10.51 -6.94
C ILE A 56 14.74 -9.36 -5.92
N GLY A 57 14.08 -9.50 -4.77
CA GLY A 57 13.99 -8.45 -3.74
C GLY A 57 13.10 -7.29 -4.18
N ASN A 58 13.53 -6.07 -3.87
CA ASN A 58 12.79 -4.84 -4.20
C ASN A 58 13.10 -4.30 -5.61
N ARG A 59 14.03 -4.93 -6.33
CA ARG A 59 14.42 -4.51 -7.68
C ARG A 59 13.27 -4.70 -8.66
N TYR A 60 13.06 -3.72 -9.55
CA TYR A 60 12.21 -3.91 -10.70
C TYR A 60 12.96 -4.67 -11.81
N GLU A 61 12.33 -5.68 -12.41
CA GLU A 61 13.03 -6.65 -13.25
C GLU A 61 13.50 -6.07 -14.59
N SER A 62 12.70 -5.21 -15.22
CA SER A 62 12.91 -4.76 -16.60
C SER A 62 13.56 -3.38 -16.70
N THR A 63 13.85 -2.71 -15.59
CA THR A 63 14.48 -1.38 -15.62
C THR A 63 15.36 -1.15 -14.40
N TYR A 64 16.49 -0.43 -14.59
CA TYR A 64 17.44 -0.16 -13.51
C TYR A 64 18.18 1.18 -13.74
N PRO A 65 18.51 1.95 -12.65
CA PRO A 65 18.18 1.72 -11.25
C PRO A 65 16.69 1.93 -10.92
N TYR A 66 16.05 0.90 -10.37
CA TYR A 66 14.74 0.95 -9.76
C TYR A 66 14.72 -0.13 -8.66
N ASP A 67 15.20 0.24 -7.45
CA ASP A 67 15.50 -0.71 -6.37
C ASP A 67 15.56 0.03 -5.03
N SER A 68 15.75 -0.72 -3.95
CA SER A 68 16.16 -0.19 -2.64
C SER A 68 17.68 -0.10 -2.53
N PHE A 69 18.16 0.98 -1.95
CA PHE A 69 19.58 1.26 -1.75
C PHE A 69 19.83 1.62 -0.28
N ARG A 70 20.91 1.06 0.27
CA ARG A 70 21.29 1.27 1.66
C ARG A 70 21.80 2.71 1.87
N THR A 71 21.37 3.31 2.96
CA THR A 71 21.85 4.59 3.48
C THR A 71 22.55 4.39 4.84
N SER A 72 22.95 5.46 5.51
CA SER A 72 23.59 5.36 6.82
C SER A 72 22.65 4.89 7.95
N ASP A 73 21.32 5.07 7.79
CA ASP A 73 20.30 4.83 8.82
C ASP A 73 19.11 3.96 8.36
N GLY A 74 19.18 3.39 7.16
CA GLY A 74 18.17 2.47 6.61
C GLY A 74 18.23 2.35 5.10
N ASP A 75 17.10 2.24 4.43
CA ASP A 75 17.02 2.04 2.98
C ASP A 75 16.12 3.11 2.31
N VAL A 76 16.51 3.50 1.10
CA VAL A 76 15.76 4.42 0.24
C VAL A 76 15.44 3.74 -1.09
N ILE A 77 14.25 3.97 -1.64
CA ILE A 77 13.92 3.59 -3.01
C ILE A 77 14.41 4.70 -3.96
N ILE A 78 15.08 4.32 -5.04
CA ILE A 78 15.47 5.24 -6.12
C ILE A 78 14.90 4.72 -7.43
N GLY A 79 14.15 5.56 -8.15
CA GLY A 79 13.53 5.25 -9.42
C GLY A 79 14.14 6.04 -10.58
N ALA A 80 15.35 5.66 -11.04
CA ALA A 80 16.06 6.31 -12.14
C ALA A 80 16.19 5.41 -13.37
N GLY A 81 15.11 4.70 -13.73
CA GLY A 81 15.14 3.62 -14.71
C GLY A 81 15.32 4.03 -16.17
N ASN A 82 14.96 5.24 -16.59
CA ASN A 82 15.22 5.73 -17.95
C ASN A 82 16.54 6.49 -18.05
N ASP A 83 17.01 6.70 -19.29
CA ASP A 83 18.33 7.29 -19.52
C ASP A 83 18.46 8.73 -19.01
N LYS A 84 17.38 9.51 -19.09
CA LYS A 84 17.37 10.90 -18.58
C LYS A 84 17.52 10.93 -17.05
N LEU A 85 16.71 10.15 -16.34
CA LEU A 85 16.77 10.08 -14.86
C LEU A 85 18.10 9.48 -14.39
N TYR A 86 18.61 8.47 -15.12
CA TYR A 86 19.91 7.89 -14.81
C TYR A 86 21.04 8.92 -14.98
N ALA A 87 21.02 9.70 -16.05
CA ALA A 87 22.01 10.78 -16.26
C ALA A 87 21.95 11.80 -15.10
N THR A 88 20.75 12.21 -14.70
CA THR A 88 20.57 13.13 -13.57
C THR A 88 21.08 12.52 -12.24
N LEU A 89 20.83 11.23 -12.02
CA LEU A 89 21.36 10.52 -10.85
C LEU A 89 22.89 10.52 -10.84
N CYS A 90 23.54 10.23 -11.99
CA CYS A 90 24.99 10.25 -12.10
C CYS A 90 25.59 11.65 -11.79
N GLU A 91 24.93 12.70 -12.26
CA GLU A 91 25.33 14.09 -11.95
C GLU A 91 25.19 14.40 -10.46
N GLU A 92 24.06 14.01 -9.83
CA GLU A 92 23.83 14.23 -8.39
C GLU A 92 24.82 13.44 -7.51
N MET A 93 25.22 12.25 -7.95
CA MET A 93 26.26 11.45 -7.28
C MET A 93 27.67 12.07 -7.43
N GLY A 94 27.87 13.02 -8.35
CA GLY A 94 29.18 13.56 -8.70
C GLY A 94 30.02 12.58 -9.54
N MET A 95 29.37 11.68 -10.28
CA MET A 95 29.98 10.64 -11.13
C MET A 95 29.43 10.69 -12.56
N PRO A 96 29.52 11.85 -13.26
CA PRO A 96 28.92 12.02 -14.58
C PRO A 96 29.50 11.08 -15.65
N GLU A 97 30.70 10.54 -15.44
CA GLU A 97 31.35 9.57 -16.32
C GLU A 97 30.58 8.25 -16.44
N LEU A 98 29.80 7.85 -15.42
CA LEU A 98 28.99 6.63 -15.45
C LEU A 98 27.98 6.60 -16.59
N LYS A 99 27.55 7.77 -17.09
CA LYS A 99 26.66 7.85 -18.26
C LYS A 99 27.27 7.26 -19.52
N ASN A 100 28.61 7.25 -19.60
CA ASN A 100 29.36 6.77 -20.75
C ASN A 100 30.07 5.43 -20.46
N ASP A 101 29.87 4.85 -19.30
CA ASP A 101 30.44 3.53 -18.99
C ASP A 101 29.71 2.44 -19.81
N PRO A 102 30.47 1.64 -20.61
CA PRO A 102 29.86 0.60 -21.46
C PRO A 102 28.97 -0.37 -20.75
N ARG A 103 29.17 -0.57 -19.43
CA ARG A 103 28.34 -1.46 -18.61
C ARG A 103 26.96 -0.90 -18.33
N PHE A 104 26.73 0.42 -18.51
CA PHE A 104 25.53 1.12 -18.04
C PHE A 104 24.89 2.03 -19.11
N LEU A 105 25.32 1.94 -20.35
CA LEU A 105 24.87 2.82 -21.45
C LEU A 105 23.36 2.77 -21.69
N THR A 106 22.81 1.58 -21.76
CA THR A 106 21.38 1.38 -22.00
C THR A 106 20.68 0.82 -20.79
N VAL A 107 19.34 0.90 -20.77
CA VAL A 107 18.51 0.24 -19.73
C VAL A 107 18.86 -1.25 -19.63
N SER A 108 19.01 -1.93 -20.78
CA SER A 108 19.36 -3.37 -20.81
C SER A 108 20.73 -3.64 -20.18
N ASP A 109 21.73 -2.78 -20.44
CA ASP A 109 23.06 -2.92 -19.86
C ASP A 109 23.04 -2.70 -18.35
N ARG A 110 22.27 -1.71 -17.87
CA ARG A 110 22.07 -1.46 -16.45
C ARG A 110 21.37 -2.62 -15.75
N VAL A 111 20.35 -3.20 -16.37
CA VAL A 111 19.66 -4.40 -15.85
C VAL A 111 20.62 -5.58 -15.76
N LYS A 112 21.41 -5.82 -16.77
CA LYS A 112 22.44 -6.88 -16.80
C LYS A 112 23.50 -6.71 -15.72
N ASN A 113 23.96 -5.49 -15.52
CA ASN A 113 25.03 -5.14 -14.59
C ASN A 113 24.51 -4.51 -13.28
N HIS A 114 23.26 -4.82 -12.91
CA HIS A 114 22.58 -4.20 -11.78
C HIS A 114 23.35 -4.32 -10.45
N THR A 115 24.03 -5.45 -10.20
CA THR A 115 24.82 -5.66 -8.99
C THR A 115 25.96 -4.65 -8.88
N ALA A 116 26.76 -4.52 -9.94
CA ALA A 116 27.87 -3.59 -9.95
C ALA A 116 27.39 -2.12 -9.83
N LEU A 117 26.28 -1.78 -10.50
CA LEU A 117 25.72 -0.43 -10.39
C LEU A 117 25.12 -0.16 -9.02
N LYS A 118 24.53 -1.18 -8.39
CA LYS A 118 24.02 -1.09 -7.00
C LYS A 118 25.14 -0.76 -6.02
N GLU A 119 26.25 -1.46 -6.09
CA GLU A 119 27.42 -1.22 -5.24
C GLU A 119 27.95 0.21 -5.38
N ILE A 120 28.01 0.74 -6.60
CA ILE A 120 28.43 2.12 -6.86
C ILE A 120 27.46 3.11 -6.23
N ILE A 121 26.16 2.94 -6.44
CA ILE A 121 25.13 3.82 -5.86
C ILE A 121 25.16 3.72 -4.33
N GLU A 122 25.26 2.52 -3.75
CA GLU A 122 25.31 2.35 -2.30
C GLU A 122 26.57 2.93 -1.66
N THR A 123 27.69 2.97 -2.38
CA THR A 123 28.89 3.68 -1.91
C THR A 123 28.65 5.19 -1.74
N TRP A 124 27.74 5.75 -2.50
CA TRP A 124 27.34 7.14 -2.37
C TRP A 124 26.22 7.32 -1.35
N THR A 125 25.11 6.53 -1.41
CA THR A 125 23.95 6.68 -0.53
C THR A 125 24.27 6.39 0.93
N SER A 126 25.18 5.44 1.21
CA SER A 126 25.57 5.07 2.58
C SER A 126 26.27 6.18 3.36
N LYS A 127 26.66 7.27 2.71
CA LYS A 127 27.31 8.44 3.34
C LYS A 127 26.30 9.45 3.92
N SER A 128 25.02 9.28 3.63
CA SER A 128 23.95 10.19 4.04
C SER A 128 22.75 9.41 4.61
N THR A 129 21.88 10.10 5.30
CA THR A 129 20.64 9.54 5.84
C THR A 129 19.59 9.32 4.76
N ILE A 130 18.55 8.55 5.08
CA ILE A 130 17.42 8.28 4.17
C ILE A 130 16.79 9.60 3.68
N ASP A 131 16.54 10.53 4.61
CA ASP A 131 15.87 11.79 4.31
C ASP A 131 16.75 12.70 3.44
N GLU A 132 18.05 12.79 3.75
CA GLU A 132 18.99 13.57 2.93
C GLU A 132 19.08 13.06 1.48
N ILE A 133 19.14 11.73 1.27
CA ILE A 133 19.17 11.15 -0.08
C ILE A 133 17.85 11.40 -0.80
N ALA A 134 16.71 11.15 -0.14
CA ALA A 134 15.40 11.37 -0.74
C ALA A 134 15.18 12.83 -1.14
N ASP A 135 15.53 13.77 -0.27
CA ASP A 135 15.39 15.21 -0.51
C ASP A 135 16.29 15.69 -1.67
N ARG A 136 17.55 15.26 -1.69
CA ARG A 136 18.50 15.59 -2.76
C ARG A 136 18.02 15.12 -4.12
N LEU A 137 17.61 13.86 -4.22
CA LEU A 137 17.16 13.26 -5.46
C LEU A 137 15.83 13.85 -5.96
N ASN A 138 14.86 14.07 -5.07
CA ASN A 138 13.60 14.69 -5.43
C ASN A 138 13.78 16.14 -5.90
N LYS A 139 14.72 16.88 -5.34
CA LYS A 139 15.06 18.25 -5.75
C LYS A 139 15.51 18.34 -7.21
N VAL A 140 16.25 17.33 -7.69
CA VAL A 140 16.72 17.27 -9.08
C VAL A 140 15.76 16.48 -9.98
N GLY A 141 14.60 16.05 -9.45
CA GLY A 141 13.56 15.37 -10.22
C GLY A 141 13.80 13.87 -10.42
N VAL A 142 14.68 13.24 -9.65
CA VAL A 142 14.84 11.77 -9.60
C VAL A 142 13.90 11.24 -8.51
N PRO A 143 12.86 10.45 -8.87
CA PRO A 143 11.92 9.91 -7.88
C PRO A 143 12.65 9.08 -6.81
N SER A 144 12.47 9.45 -5.57
CA SER A 144 13.06 8.78 -4.42
C SER A 144 12.13 8.86 -3.22
N THR A 145 12.11 7.80 -2.41
CA THR A 145 11.29 7.75 -1.20
C THR A 145 11.93 6.88 -0.12
N PRO A 146 11.84 7.27 1.16
CA PRO A 146 12.23 6.42 2.27
C PRO A 146 11.50 5.07 2.30
N ILE A 147 12.18 4.00 2.70
CA ILE A 147 11.51 2.79 3.19
C ILE A 147 11.25 3.02 4.68
N ASN A 148 10.01 3.42 4.97
CA ASN A 148 9.64 3.82 6.32
C ASN A 148 9.34 2.61 7.21
N THR A 149 9.84 2.65 8.45
CA THR A 149 9.36 1.85 9.57
C THR A 149 8.04 2.41 10.11
N ILE A 150 7.29 1.62 10.88
CA ILE A 150 5.98 2.06 11.40
C ILE A 150 6.09 3.28 12.31
N ASP A 151 7.13 3.37 13.12
CA ASP A 151 7.37 4.52 14.00
C ASP A 151 7.67 5.83 13.23
N ARG A 152 8.16 5.75 12.00
CA ARG A 152 8.29 6.89 11.08
C ARG A 152 6.95 7.26 10.46
N ILE A 153 6.17 6.28 10.00
CA ILE A 153 4.86 6.50 9.39
C ILE A 153 3.89 7.21 10.33
N VAL A 154 3.86 6.81 11.61
CA VAL A 154 2.94 7.42 12.60
C VAL A 154 3.30 8.87 12.98
N LYS A 155 4.47 9.33 12.58
CA LYS A 155 4.94 10.71 12.78
C LYS A 155 5.02 11.52 11.47
N ASP A 156 4.79 10.88 10.34
CA ASP A 156 4.91 11.52 9.02
C ASP A 156 3.88 12.66 8.87
N PRO A 157 4.32 13.88 8.51
CA PRO A 157 3.42 15.02 8.39
C PRO A 157 2.30 14.85 7.37
N GLN A 158 2.57 14.12 6.29
CA GLN A 158 1.57 13.84 5.26
C GLN A 158 0.62 12.73 5.71
N ILE A 159 1.15 11.61 6.21
CA ILE A 159 0.34 10.42 6.55
C ILE A 159 -0.43 10.65 7.85
N ALA A 160 0.27 10.98 8.93
CA ALA A 160 -0.34 11.19 10.23
C ALA A 160 -1.01 12.57 10.34
N GLY A 161 -0.38 13.62 9.79
CA GLY A 161 -0.87 14.99 9.86
C GLY A 161 -1.98 15.26 8.85
N ALA A 162 -1.64 15.52 7.58
CA ALA A 162 -2.58 15.95 6.57
C ALA A 162 -3.66 14.90 6.23
N ARG A 163 -3.28 13.60 6.19
CA ARG A 163 -4.21 12.50 5.90
C ARG A 163 -4.92 11.93 7.13
N LYS A 164 -4.50 12.32 8.35
CA LYS A 164 -5.07 11.89 9.64
C LYS A 164 -5.28 10.37 9.72
N MET A 165 -4.23 9.60 9.32
CA MET A 165 -4.35 8.16 9.21
C MET A 165 -4.32 7.43 10.57
N PHE A 166 -4.05 8.12 11.68
CA PHE A 166 -3.96 7.54 13.02
C PHE A 166 -4.78 8.34 14.05
N PRO A 167 -6.12 8.35 13.93
CA PRO A 167 -6.98 8.98 14.93
C PRO A 167 -6.96 8.21 16.25
N VAL A 168 -7.27 8.92 17.34
CA VAL A 168 -7.46 8.33 18.67
C VAL A 168 -8.94 8.30 18.99
N ILE A 169 -9.48 7.09 19.17
CA ILE A 169 -10.90 6.87 19.52
C ILE A 169 -11.01 6.64 21.03
N GLN A 170 -11.98 7.29 21.66
CA GLN A 170 -12.24 7.11 23.10
C GLN A 170 -13.06 5.85 23.33
N GLN A 171 -12.39 4.74 23.64
CA GLN A 171 -13.01 3.45 23.89
C GLN A 171 -13.49 3.34 25.35
N PRO A 172 -14.76 3.03 25.62
CA PRO A 172 -15.28 2.87 26.97
C PRO A 172 -14.46 1.86 27.78
N GLY A 173 -14.09 2.24 28.99
CA GLY A 173 -13.32 1.39 29.92
C GLY A 173 -11.82 1.25 29.62
N ILE A 174 -11.35 1.76 28.47
CA ILE A 174 -9.93 1.68 28.05
C ILE A 174 -9.30 3.06 27.90
N GLY A 175 -10.08 4.06 27.47
CA GLY A 175 -9.60 5.41 27.16
C GLY A 175 -9.24 5.58 25.70
N GLY A 176 -8.29 6.46 25.40
CA GLY A 176 -7.85 6.77 24.03
C GLY A 176 -7.10 5.61 23.37
N VAL A 177 -7.66 5.04 22.31
CA VAL A 177 -7.06 3.96 21.52
C VAL A 177 -6.69 4.48 20.13
N PRO A 178 -5.39 4.56 19.78
CA PRO A 178 -4.96 4.87 18.41
C PRO A 178 -5.45 3.77 17.46
N THR A 179 -6.01 4.17 16.32
CA THR A 179 -6.48 3.23 15.30
C THR A 179 -6.03 3.68 13.91
N THR A 180 -6.22 2.84 12.90
CA THR A 180 -5.96 3.18 11.52
C THR A 180 -7.22 3.73 10.86
N ASN A 181 -7.11 4.89 10.23
CA ASN A 181 -8.22 5.53 9.53
C ASN A 181 -8.49 4.90 8.16
N ASN A 182 -9.65 5.22 7.59
CA ASN A 182 -10.03 4.86 6.23
C ASN A 182 -9.15 5.61 5.21
N ALA A 183 -8.66 4.89 4.20
CA ALA A 183 -7.90 5.47 3.10
C ALA A 183 -8.77 6.32 2.16
N LEU A 184 -10.07 6.03 2.08
CA LEU A 184 -11.03 6.78 1.27
C LEU A 184 -11.46 8.05 2.01
N LYS A 185 -11.22 9.21 1.40
CA LYS A 185 -11.60 10.52 1.94
C LYS A 185 -12.66 11.14 1.05
N PHE A 186 -13.88 11.21 1.55
CA PHE A 186 -15.02 11.80 0.87
C PHE A 186 -15.28 13.23 1.38
N THR A 187 -15.64 14.13 0.49
CA THR A 187 -15.93 15.52 0.85
C THR A 187 -17.27 15.65 1.57
N ASN A 188 -18.30 14.95 1.08
CA ASN A 188 -19.68 15.13 1.54
C ASN A 188 -20.23 13.96 2.37
N CYS A 189 -19.45 12.87 2.48
CA CYS A 189 -19.84 11.69 3.25
C CYS A 189 -18.60 11.14 3.96
N PRO A 190 -18.15 11.77 5.05
CA PRO A 190 -16.97 11.34 5.79
C PRO A 190 -17.12 9.88 6.21
N ALA A 191 -16.05 9.11 6.06
CA ALA A 191 -15.97 7.70 6.45
C ALA A 191 -14.84 7.46 7.47
N ASP A 192 -14.45 8.51 8.17
CA ASP A 192 -13.46 8.43 9.25
C ASP A 192 -14.09 7.74 10.47
N PRO A 193 -13.39 6.86 11.18
CA PRO A 193 -13.90 6.25 12.39
C PRO A 193 -13.98 7.33 13.50
N GLU A 194 -15.17 7.65 13.93
CA GLU A 194 -15.43 8.64 14.98
C GLU A 194 -15.95 8.00 16.28
N GLU A 195 -16.59 6.84 16.14
CA GLU A 195 -17.23 6.14 17.27
C GLU A 195 -16.40 4.97 17.77
N PRO A 196 -16.49 4.66 19.08
CA PRO A 196 -15.85 3.48 19.65
C PRO A 196 -16.45 2.19 19.11
N ALA A 197 -15.69 1.11 19.19
CA ALA A 197 -16.25 -0.22 18.96
C ALA A 197 -17.32 -0.55 20.00
N PRO A 198 -18.45 -1.17 19.60
CA PRO A 198 -19.49 -1.56 20.55
C PRO A 198 -18.96 -2.58 21.57
N THR A 199 -19.47 -2.52 22.77
CA THR A 199 -19.23 -3.56 23.77
C THR A 199 -20.04 -4.82 23.44
N LEU A 200 -19.62 -5.95 23.97
CA LEU A 200 -20.33 -7.22 23.74
C LEU A 200 -21.80 -7.12 24.16
N GLY A 201 -22.70 -7.37 23.22
CA GLY A 201 -24.14 -7.33 23.45
C GLY A 201 -24.76 -5.94 23.55
N GLN A 202 -24.02 -4.88 23.30
CA GLN A 202 -24.49 -3.49 23.39
C GLN A 202 -25.76 -3.24 22.59
N ASP A 203 -25.84 -3.80 21.39
CA ASP A 203 -26.93 -3.54 20.44
C ASP A 203 -27.98 -4.70 20.43
N ASN A 204 -27.88 -5.69 21.31
CA ASN A 204 -28.74 -6.86 21.29
C ASN A 204 -30.23 -6.49 21.24
N ASP A 205 -30.70 -5.59 22.12
CA ASP A 205 -32.10 -5.22 22.18
C ASP A 205 -32.60 -4.61 20.88
N MET A 206 -31.85 -3.70 20.33
CA MET A 206 -32.17 -3.03 19.04
C MET A 206 -32.17 -4.05 17.88
N ILE A 207 -31.14 -4.88 17.79
CA ILE A 207 -30.98 -5.85 16.69
C ILE A 207 -32.09 -6.90 16.75
N PHE A 208 -32.33 -7.52 17.92
CA PHE A 208 -33.32 -8.58 18.03
C PHE A 208 -34.76 -8.07 17.90
N SER A 209 -35.07 -6.86 18.39
CA SER A 209 -36.39 -6.27 18.17
C SER A 209 -36.64 -5.83 16.73
N THR A 210 -35.61 -5.27 16.07
CA THR A 210 -35.77 -4.67 14.72
C THR A 210 -35.69 -5.71 13.58
N TYR A 211 -34.81 -6.70 13.69
CA TYR A 211 -34.52 -7.64 12.60
C TYR A 211 -34.99 -9.06 12.82
N ALA A 212 -35.28 -9.44 14.06
CA ALA A 212 -35.84 -10.74 14.43
C ALA A 212 -37.27 -10.68 14.96
N ASP A 213 -37.88 -9.47 15.01
CA ASP A 213 -39.21 -9.21 15.48
C ASP A 213 -39.49 -9.77 16.90
N LEU A 214 -38.46 -9.87 17.77
CA LEU A 214 -38.59 -10.37 19.11
C LEU A 214 -39.16 -9.28 20.05
N SER A 215 -40.12 -9.66 20.89
CA SER A 215 -40.61 -8.80 21.94
C SER A 215 -39.56 -8.62 23.06
N SER A 216 -39.67 -7.56 23.84
CA SER A 216 -38.77 -7.31 24.98
C SER A 216 -38.78 -8.49 25.97
N LYS A 217 -39.92 -9.19 26.13
CA LYS A 217 -40.03 -10.36 26.98
C LYS A 217 -39.20 -11.54 26.44
N GLU A 218 -39.26 -11.81 25.17
CA GLU A 218 -38.47 -12.90 24.54
C GLU A 218 -36.98 -12.61 24.64
N ILE A 219 -36.57 -11.35 24.43
CA ILE A 219 -35.16 -10.92 24.57
C ILE A 219 -34.70 -11.14 26.03
N GLU A 220 -35.52 -10.79 27.04
CA GLU A 220 -35.24 -11.03 28.45
C GLU A 220 -35.12 -12.53 28.77
N GLU A 221 -35.97 -13.35 28.19
CA GLU A 221 -35.90 -14.81 28.36
C GLU A 221 -34.60 -15.39 27.77
N LEU A 222 -34.17 -14.90 26.61
CA LEU A 222 -32.89 -15.31 25.98
C LEU A 222 -31.69 -14.88 26.85
N ARG A 223 -31.75 -13.68 27.41
CA ARG A 223 -30.72 -13.16 28.31
C ARG A 223 -30.66 -13.98 29.61
N ALA A 224 -31.84 -14.33 30.23
CA ALA A 224 -31.88 -15.17 31.39
C ALA A 224 -31.31 -16.57 31.15
N LYS A 225 -31.44 -17.09 29.93
CA LYS A 225 -30.85 -18.37 29.49
C LYS A 225 -29.38 -18.26 29.06
N LYS A 226 -28.80 -17.09 29.15
CA LYS A 226 -27.42 -16.79 28.69
C LYS A 226 -27.17 -17.16 27.22
N ILE A 227 -28.16 -16.99 26.37
CA ILE A 227 -28.05 -17.19 24.92
C ILE A 227 -27.54 -15.90 24.25
N ILE A 228 -27.92 -14.75 24.78
CA ILE A 228 -27.52 -13.42 24.38
C ILE A 228 -27.07 -12.58 25.56
#